data_fa7754e6edd9ca89e6eb5e7a2519f847
#
_entry.id   fa7754e6edd9ca89e6eb5e7a2519f847
#
_cell.length_a   1.000
_cell.length_b   1.000
_cell.length_c   1.000
_cell.angle_alpha   90.00
_cell.angle_beta   90.00
_cell.angle_gamma   90.00
#
_symmetry.space_group_name_H-M   'P 1'
#
loop_
_entity.id
_entity.type
_entity.pdbx_description
1 polymer ?
#
loop_
_entity_poly.entity_id
_entity_poly.type
_entity_poly.pdbx_seq_one_letter_code
_entity_poly.pdbx_strand_id
1 'polypeptide(L)'
;IAHFNDIRGLDQWGGVRCLVSAGRVSPKPSDVADIAETLTGSAVTEKVKHGEWYPKETVGIRLADGTGWPVENDRHPDPVAEAVRHQICDGELIQAIGRGRAVNRSEGWPLQIDILTNVCLPLIVNKPILWKDAAPGKADEMIQSLTRDCYHYFSAGDRLTYEASKC
;
A
#
# COMPACT_ATOMS: atom_id res chain seq x y z
N ILE A 1 8.90 -0.74 -12.83
CA ILE A 1 8.83 -0.56 -11.37
C ILE A 1 8.97 0.92 -11.08
N ALA A 2 8.23 1.42 -10.12
CA ALA A 2 8.33 2.79 -9.62
C ALA A 2 8.21 2.78 -8.09
N HIS A 3 8.71 3.82 -7.44
CA HIS A 3 8.63 4.00 -6.00
C HIS A 3 7.58 5.04 -5.65
N PHE A 4 6.98 4.92 -4.46
CA PHE A 4 6.17 5.98 -3.88
C PHE A 4 7.02 7.28 -3.83
N ASN A 5 6.40 8.41 -3.98
CA ASN A 5 6.97 9.75 -4.16
C ASN A 5 7.61 10.02 -5.54
N ASP A 6 7.97 9.01 -6.35
CA ASP A 6 8.51 9.17 -7.70
C ASP A 6 7.45 9.08 -8.81
N ILE A 7 6.22 8.73 -8.45
CA ILE A 7 5.12 8.51 -9.42
C ILE A 7 4.36 9.78 -9.78
N ARG A 8 4.62 10.88 -9.11
CA ARG A 8 3.93 12.15 -9.35
C ARG A 8 4.24 12.67 -10.75
N GLY A 9 3.20 13.00 -11.50
CA GLY A 9 3.33 13.52 -12.87
C GLY A 9 3.63 12.46 -13.95
N LEU A 10 3.87 11.20 -13.59
CA LEU A 10 4.11 10.13 -14.54
C LEU A 10 2.78 9.49 -15.00
N ASP A 11 2.64 9.24 -16.29
CA ASP A 11 1.42 8.70 -16.91
C ASP A 11 1.67 7.50 -17.84
N GLN A 12 2.79 6.82 -17.64
CA GLN A 12 3.23 5.74 -18.51
C GLN A 12 2.53 4.39 -18.27
N TRP A 13 1.74 4.27 -17.19
CA TRP A 13 1.09 3.00 -16.82
C TRP A 13 -0.38 2.90 -17.21
N GLY A 14 -0.90 3.88 -17.93
CA GLY A 14 -2.30 3.89 -18.38
C GLY A 14 -2.68 2.68 -19.26
N GLY A 15 -1.72 1.94 -19.83
CA GLY A 15 -1.94 0.76 -20.67
C GLY A 15 -1.75 -0.59 -19.99
N VAL A 16 -1.34 -0.66 -18.70
CA VAL A 16 -1.08 -1.95 -18.03
C VAL A 16 -2.38 -2.71 -17.73
N ARG A 17 -2.34 -4.04 -17.74
CA ARG A 17 -3.48 -4.90 -17.38
C ARG A 17 -3.50 -5.26 -15.91
N CYS A 18 -2.35 -5.21 -15.25
CA CYS A 18 -2.21 -5.46 -13.83
C CYS A 18 -1.35 -4.37 -13.21
N LEU A 19 -1.80 -3.81 -12.11
CA LEU A 19 -1.08 -2.89 -11.27
C LEU A 19 -0.91 -3.51 -9.89
N VAL A 20 0.34 -3.70 -9.48
CA VAL A 20 0.66 -4.18 -8.13
C VAL A 20 1.21 -3.01 -7.32
N SER A 21 0.54 -2.68 -6.23
CA SER A 21 0.99 -1.68 -5.26
C SER A 21 1.42 -2.39 -3.98
N ALA A 22 2.71 -2.35 -3.66
CA ALA A 22 3.27 -3.05 -2.51
C ALA A 22 3.88 -2.07 -1.49
N GLY A 23 3.51 -2.23 -0.23
CA GLY A 23 3.97 -1.38 0.87
C GLY A 23 3.17 -0.09 1.03
N ARG A 24 3.78 0.88 1.70
CA ARG A 24 3.21 2.20 1.97
C ARG A 24 4.29 3.22 2.28
N VAL A 25 3.97 4.50 2.14
CA VAL A 25 4.71 5.57 2.79
C VAL A 25 4.26 5.64 4.25
N SER A 26 5.18 5.65 5.18
CA SER A 26 4.86 5.68 6.61
C SER A 26 5.79 6.64 7.36
N PRO A 27 5.38 7.90 7.54
CA PRO A 27 6.15 8.89 8.28
C PRO A 27 6.21 8.51 9.75
N LYS A 28 7.23 8.99 10.47
CA LYS A 28 7.32 8.80 11.93
C LYS A 28 6.22 9.61 12.63
N PRO A 29 5.71 9.12 13.78
CA PRO A 29 4.70 9.88 14.54
C PRO A 29 5.15 11.29 14.92
N SER A 30 6.43 11.48 15.26
CA SER A 30 7.02 12.80 15.55
C SER A 30 6.93 13.74 14.36
N ASP A 31 7.30 13.26 13.17
CA ASP A 31 7.34 14.08 11.97
C ASP A 31 5.93 14.55 11.57
N VAL A 32 4.94 13.66 11.76
CA VAL A 32 3.53 13.99 11.52
C VAL A 32 3.02 15.03 12.51
N ALA A 33 3.40 14.91 13.79
CA ALA A 33 3.05 15.90 14.82
C ALA A 33 3.67 17.26 14.50
N ASP A 34 4.95 17.31 14.13
CA ASP A 34 5.64 18.55 13.78
C ASP A 34 5.02 19.22 12.53
N ILE A 35 4.63 18.44 11.54
CA ILE A 35 3.90 18.95 10.36
C ILE A 35 2.55 19.52 10.78
N ALA A 36 1.78 18.79 11.61
CA ALA A 36 0.49 19.25 12.09
C ALA A 36 0.58 20.56 12.89
N GLU A 37 1.54 20.66 13.80
CA GLU A 37 1.82 21.88 14.56
C GLU A 37 2.22 23.05 13.64
N THR A 38 3.03 22.78 12.63
CA THR A 38 3.45 23.81 11.66
C THR A 38 2.28 24.32 10.84
N LEU A 39 1.40 23.43 10.38
CA LEU A 39 0.25 23.78 9.55
C LEU A 39 -0.83 24.55 10.31
N THR A 40 -1.04 24.23 11.58
CA THR A 40 -2.11 24.80 12.39
C THR A 40 -1.68 25.97 13.29
N GLY A 41 -0.39 26.08 13.54
CA GLY A 41 0.15 27.02 14.53
C GLY A 41 -0.19 26.65 15.98
N SER A 42 -0.71 25.44 16.22
CA SER A 42 -1.14 24.95 17.53
C SER A 42 -0.46 23.63 17.86
N ALA A 43 -0.11 23.44 19.14
CA ALA A 43 0.48 22.20 19.59
C ALA A 43 -0.49 21.01 19.46
N VAL A 44 0.04 19.86 19.05
CA VAL A 44 -0.68 18.58 19.05
C VAL A 44 -1.00 18.18 20.50
N THR A 45 -2.26 17.88 20.78
CA THR A 45 -2.76 17.65 22.14
C THR A 45 -2.39 16.26 22.66
N GLU A 46 -2.41 15.25 21.78
CA GLU A 46 -2.08 13.88 22.13
C GLU A 46 -0.92 13.39 21.24
N LYS A 47 0.25 13.18 21.85
CA LYS A 47 1.45 12.71 21.16
C LYS A 47 1.66 11.21 21.37
N VAL A 48 2.15 10.54 20.33
CA VAL A 48 2.68 9.19 20.47
C VAL A 48 3.97 9.28 21.28
N LYS A 49 4.16 8.37 22.25
CA LYS A 49 5.35 8.38 23.12
C LYS A 49 6.63 8.23 22.29
N HIS A 50 7.68 8.88 22.74
CA HIS A 50 8.98 8.85 22.08
C HIS A 50 9.47 7.40 21.93
N GLY A 51 9.83 7.01 20.72
CA GLY A 51 10.31 5.65 20.39
C GLY A 51 9.20 4.64 20.15
N GLU A 52 7.94 4.97 20.41
CA GLU A 52 6.79 4.14 20.05
C GLU A 52 6.30 4.43 18.62
N TRP A 53 5.62 3.45 18.03
CA TRP A 53 4.92 3.57 16.76
C TRP A 53 3.44 3.93 17.00
N TYR A 54 2.72 4.19 15.94
CA TYR A 54 1.28 4.48 16.03
C TYR A 54 0.51 3.37 16.76
N PRO A 55 -0.42 3.72 17.65
CA PRO A 55 -1.39 2.75 18.15
C PRO A 55 -2.20 2.13 17.01
N LYS A 56 -2.69 0.92 17.24
CA LYS A 56 -3.51 0.19 16.29
C LYS A 56 -4.98 0.42 16.58
N GLU A 57 -5.75 0.53 15.50
CA GLU A 57 -7.20 0.54 15.54
C GLU A 57 -7.74 -0.49 14.56
N THR A 58 -8.75 -1.26 14.98
CA THR A 58 -9.46 -2.15 14.07
C THR A 58 -10.43 -1.34 13.22
N VAL A 59 -10.24 -1.40 11.92
CA VAL A 59 -11.09 -0.74 10.90
C VAL A 59 -11.62 -1.76 9.91
N GLY A 60 -12.64 -1.40 9.13
CA GLY A 60 -13.28 -2.29 8.15
C GLY A 60 -12.95 -1.93 6.72
N ILE A 61 -12.33 -2.85 5.97
CA ILE A 61 -12.28 -2.76 4.51
C ILE A 61 -13.67 -3.08 3.97
N ARG A 62 -14.21 -2.23 3.09
CA ARG A 62 -15.49 -2.46 2.42
C ARG A 62 -15.30 -3.49 1.30
N LEU A 63 -16.09 -4.55 1.32
CA LEU A 63 -16.10 -5.57 0.27
C LEU A 63 -17.20 -5.31 -0.79
N ALA A 64 -17.01 -5.89 -1.97
CA ALA A 64 -17.93 -5.73 -3.09
C ALA A 64 -19.30 -6.35 -2.84
N ASP A 65 -19.41 -7.32 -1.93
CA ASP A 65 -20.66 -7.94 -1.50
C ASP A 65 -21.43 -7.11 -0.45
N GLY A 66 -20.89 -5.95 -0.06
CA GLY A 66 -21.47 -5.05 0.95
C GLY A 66 -21.07 -5.38 2.38
N THR A 67 -20.28 -6.44 2.60
CA THR A 67 -19.74 -6.78 3.93
C THR A 67 -18.48 -6.01 4.27
N GLY A 68 -18.00 -6.13 5.50
CA GLY A 68 -16.75 -5.55 5.98
C GLY A 68 -15.73 -6.61 6.36
N TRP A 69 -14.45 -6.33 6.08
CA TRP A 69 -13.34 -7.16 6.52
C TRP A 69 -12.50 -6.41 7.54
N PRO A 70 -12.33 -6.92 8.77
CA PRO A 70 -11.57 -6.22 9.81
C PRO A 70 -10.07 -6.27 9.52
N VAL A 71 -9.40 -5.14 9.67
CA VAL A 71 -7.93 -5.01 9.58
C VAL A 71 -7.42 -4.08 10.67
N GLU A 72 -6.19 -4.33 11.12
CA GLU A 72 -5.47 -3.45 12.04
C GLU A 72 -4.79 -2.34 11.25
N ASN A 73 -5.19 -1.09 11.53
CA ASN A 73 -4.66 0.11 10.90
C ASN A 73 -3.90 0.97 11.92
N ASP A 74 -2.85 1.64 11.46
CA ASP A 74 -2.14 2.63 12.26
C ASP A 74 -2.98 3.90 12.38
N ARG A 75 -3.04 4.50 13.58
CA ARG A 75 -3.74 5.75 13.81
C ARG A 75 -2.96 6.65 14.77
N HIS A 76 -2.87 7.94 14.44
CA HIS A 76 -2.35 8.92 15.38
C HIS A 76 -3.47 9.31 16.39
N PRO A 77 -3.16 9.42 17.70
CA PRO A 77 -4.19 9.74 18.71
C PRO A 77 -4.77 11.15 18.53
N ASP A 78 -3.95 12.12 18.12
CA ASP A 78 -4.43 13.47 17.82
C ASP A 78 -5.12 13.52 16.45
N PRO A 79 -6.32 14.08 16.33
CA PRO A 79 -7.09 14.07 15.08
C PRO A 79 -6.47 14.91 13.96
N VAL A 80 -5.74 15.98 14.28
CA VAL A 80 -5.09 16.82 13.26
C VAL A 80 -3.86 16.11 12.71
N ALA A 81 -3.04 15.55 13.59
CA ALA A 81 -1.90 14.75 13.20
C ALA A 81 -2.34 13.49 12.44
N GLU A 82 -3.48 12.87 12.80
CA GLU A 82 -4.05 11.76 12.04
C GLU A 82 -4.47 12.18 10.63
N ALA A 83 -5.05 13.36 10.45
CA ALA A 83 -5.38 13.86 9.12
C ALA A 83 -4.12 14.05 8.25
N VAL A 84 -3.02 14.52 8.83
CA VAL A 84 -1.73 14.64 8.14
C VAL A 84 -1.17 13.25 7.79
N ARG A 85 -1.19 12.30 8.75
CA ARG A 85 -0.76 10.92 8.49
C ARG A 85 -1.56 10.29 7.35
N HIS A 86 -2.88 10.40 7.40
CA HIS A 86 -3.79 9.89 6.38
C HIS A 86 -3.47 10.51 5.00
N GLN A 87 -3.27 11.82 4.93
CA GLN A 87 -2.91 12.48 3.68
C GLN A 87 -1.60 11.94 3.09
N ILE A 88 -0.61 11.66 3.91
CA ILE A 88 0.69 11.15 3.45
C ILE A 88 0.60 9.66 3.09
N CYS A 89 0.05 8.82 3.98
CA CYS A 89 0.02 7.37 3.78
C CYS A 89 -1.01 6.95 2.71
N ASP A 90 -2.26 7.31 2.95
CA ASP A 90 -3.39 6.87 2.14
C ASP A 90 -3.42 7.63 0.81
N GLY A 91 -3.09 8.93 0.84
CA GLY A 91 -3.02 9.77 -0.33
C GLY A 91 -2.02 9.28 -1.38
N GLU A 92 -0.81 8.87 -0.96
CA GLU A 92 0.20 8.33 -1.88
C GLU A 92 -0.23 6.98 -2.47
N LEU A 93 -0.87 6.11 -1.67
CA LEU A 93 -1.41 4.83 -2.18
C LEU A 93 -2.52 5.06 -3.20
N ILE A 94 -3.46 5.97 -2.91
CA ILE A 94 -4.56 6.31 -3.82
C ILE A 94 -4.00 6.89 -5.12
N GLN A 95 -2.99 7.76 -5.03
CA GLN A 95 -2.32 8.32 -6.22
C GLN A 95 -1.63 7.22 -7.04
N ALA A 96 -0.94 6.28 -6.39
CA ALA A 96 -0.29 5.15 -7.06
C ALA A 96 -1.31 4.29 -7.81
N ILE A 97 -2.41 3.93 -7.14
CA ILE A 97 -3.51 3.16 -7.75
C ILE A 97 -4.13 3.93 -8.93
N GLY A 98 -4.33 5.23 -8.78
CA GLY A 98 -4.87 6.11 -9.84
C GLY A 98 -4.04 6.14 -11.12
N ARG A 99 -2.72 5.82 -11.06
CA ARG A 99 -1.86 5.74 -12.25
C ARG A 99 -2.24 4.61 -13.21
N GLY A 100 -2.94 3.59 -12.73
CA GLY A 100 -3.50 2.54 -13.58
C GLY A 100 -4.66 2.99 -14.46
N ARG A 101 -5.20 4.19 -14.24
CA ARG A 101 -6.31 4.77 -15.03
C ARG A 101 -7.54 3.86 -15.11
N ALA A 102 -7.96 3.28 -13.99
CA ALA A 102 -9.11 2.37 -13.92
C ALA A 102 -10.39 2.98 -14.52
N VAL A 103 -10.60 4.28 -14.36
CA VAL A 103 -11.75 5.02 -14.90
C VAL A 103 -11.83 5.04 -16.43
N ASN A 104 -10.72 4.80 -17.11
CA ASN A 104 -10.61 4.79 -18.57
C ASN A 104 -10.69 3.37 -19.14
N ARG A 105 -11.01 2.37 -18.33
CA ARG A 105 -11.04 0.96 -18.73
C ARG A 105 -12.42 0.55 -19.18
N SER A 106 -12.46 -0.45 -20.03
CA SER A 106 -13.69 -1.09 -20.51
C SER A 106 -13.70 -2.57 -20.10
N GLU A 107 -14.84 -3.22 -20.25
CA GLU A 107 -14.97 -4.67 -20.00
C GLU A 107 -13.99 -5.50 -20.84
N GLY A 108 -13.71 -5.10 -22.08
CA GLY A 108 -12.74 -5.77 -22.95
C GLY A 108 -11.28 -5.52 -22.57
N TRP A 109 -11.02 -4.52 -21.71
CA TRP A 109 -9.68 -4.14 -21.26
C TRP A 109 -9.67 -3.78 -19.78
N PRO A 110 -10.01 -4.72 -18.89
CA PRO A 110 -10.05 -4.47 -17.46
C PRO A 110 -8.65 -4.24 -16.88
N LEU A 111 -8.59 -3.54 -15.75
CA LEU A 111 -7.40 -3.39 -14.93
C LEU A 111 -7.57 -4.23 -13.66
N GLN A 112 -6.68 -5.16 -13.43
CA GLN A 112 -6.51 -5.79 -12.13
C GLN A 112 -5.64 -4.90 -11.25
N ILE A 113 -6.03 -4.70 -10.00
CA ILE A 113 -5.25 -3.95 -9.02
C ILE A 113 -5.04 -4.84 -7.80
N ASP A 114 -3.79 -5.20 -7.53
CA ASP A 114 -3.39 -5.95 -6.36
C ASP A 114 -2.71 -5.00 -5.37
N ILE A 115 -3.24 -4.93 -4.15
CA ILE A 115 -2.77 -4.00 -3.13
C ILE A 115 -2.24 -4.81 -1.94
N LEU A 116 -0.91 -4.77 -1.75
CA LEU A 116 -0.21 -5.45 -0.67
C LEU A 116 0.17 -4.42 0.39
N THR A 117 -0.76 -4.12 1.28
CA THR A 117 -0.58 -3.14 2.33
C THR A 117 -1.42 -3.49 3.57
N ASN A 118 -1.09 -2.88 4.70
CA ASN A 118 -1.91 -2.90 5.91
C ASN A 118 -2.62 -1.56 6.15
N VAL A 119 -2.72 -0.72 5.12
CA VAL A 119 -3.50 0.53 5.17
C VAL A 119 -4.91 0.25 4.69
N CYS A 120 -5.90 0.68 5.47
CA CYS A 120 -7.31 0.59 5.08
C CYS A 120 -7.65 1.78 4.18
N LEU A 121 -7.74 1.52 2.88
CA LEU A 121 -8.10 2.55 1.90
C LEU A 121 -9.62 2.65 1.73
N PRO A 122 -10.16 3.82 1.37
CA PRO A 122 -11.57 4.04 1.11
C PRO A 122 -12.01 3.47 -0.25
N LEU A 123 -11.63 2.23 -0.51
CA LEU A 123 -11.90 1.52 -1.76
C LEU A 123 -12.82 0.32 -1.51
N ILE A 124 -13.53 -0.08 -2.54
CA ILE A 124 -14.28 -1.33 -2.54
C ILE A 124 -13.35 -2.44 -3.01
N VAL A 125 -13.15 -3.45 -2.17
CA VAL A 125 -12.27 -4.59 -2.42
C VAL A 125 -13.10 -5.78 -2.89
N ASN A 126 -12.73 -6.36 -4.02
CA ASN A 126 -13.42 -7.53 -4.56
C ASN A 126 -13.10 -8.81 -3.76
N LYS A 127 -11.83 -8.99 -3.39
CA LYS A 127 -11.38 -10.19 -2.70
C LYS A 127 -10.23 -9.86 -1.75
N PRO A 128 -10.42 -9.94 -0.43
CA PRO A 128 -9.33 -9.89 0.53
C PRO A 128 -8.62 -11.25 0.55
N ILE A 129 -7.29 -11.23 0.68
CA ILE A 129 -6.47 -12.43 0.77
C ILE A 129 -5.51 -12.22 1.94
N LEU A 130 -5.44 -13.18 2.85
CA LEU A 130 -4.46 -13.14 3.93
C LEU A 130 -3.07 -13.40 3.38
N TRP A 131 -2.07 -12.71 3.92
CA TRP A 131 -0.68 -12.86 3.46
C TRP A 131 -0.20 -14.31 3.49
N LYS A 132 -0.54 -15.06 4.53
CA LYS A 132 -0.21 -16.50 4.64
C LYS A 132 -0.76 -17.34 3.48
N ASP A 133 -1.87 -16.91 2.88
CA ASP A 133 -2.53 -17.62 1.78
C ASP A 133 -2.09 -17.07 0.40
N ALA A 134 -1.54 -15.85 0.38
CA ALA A 134 -0.99 -15.23 -0.82
C ALA A 134 0.51 -15.51 -1.01
N ALA A 135 1.23 -15.76 0.08
CA ALA A 135 2.65 -16.07 0.04
C ALA A 135 2.90 -17.39 -0.71
N PRO A 136 3.97 -17.49 -1.50
CA PRO A 136 4.34 -18.73 -2.17
C PRO A 136 4.47 -19.87 -1.16
N GLY A 137 3.81 -20.98 -1.45
CA GLY A 137 3.99 -22.21 -0.66
C GLY A 137 5.28 -22.93 -1.02
N LYS A 138 5.69 -23.92 -0.21
CA LYS A 138 6.89 -24.71 -0.50
C LYS A 138 6.87 -25.37 -1.89
N ALA A 139 5.68 -25.74 -2.39
CA ALA A 139 5.53 -26.30 -3.72
C ALA A 139 5.85 -25.26 -4.81
N ASP A 140 5.41 -24.00 -4.62
CA ASP A 140 5.71 -22.91 -5.54
C ASP A 140 7.19 -22.57 -5.53
N GLU A 141 7.83 -22.57 -4.36
CA GLU A 141 9.28 -22.39 -4.21
C GLU A 141 10.07 -23.50 -4.92
N MET A 142 9.60 -24.75 -4.84
CA MET A 142 10.20 -25.89 -5.56
C MET A 142 10.03 -25.73 -7.07
N ILE A 143 8.83 -25.36 -7.55
CA ILE A 143 8.58 -25.14 -8.98
C ILE A 143 9.47 -23.99 -9.48
N GLN A 144 9.58 -22.91 -8.75
CA GLN A 144 10.45 -21.79 -9.09
C GLN A 144 11.94 -22.19 -9.09
N SER A 145 12.36 -23.06 -8.18
CA SER A 145 13.72 -23.59 -8.16
C SER A 145 14.03 -24.50 -9.37
N LEU A 146 13.02 -25.16 -9.90
CA LEU A 146 13.13 -26.02 -11.08
C LEU A 146 13.07 -25.24 -12.41
N THR A 147 12.41 -24.06 -12.38
CA THR A 147 12.28 -23.17 -13.57
C THR A 147 13.30 -22.04 -13.55
N ARG A 148 14.46 -22.26 -13.00
CA ARG A 148 15.46 -21.29 -12.54
C ARG A 148 16.02 -20.30 -13.57
N ASP A 149 15.66 -20.39 -14.82
CA ASP A 149 16.29 -19.56 -15.87
C ASP A 149 15.59 -18.21 -16.14
N CYS A 150 14.49 -17.91 -15.45
CA CYS A 150 13.74 -16.68 -15.74
C CYS A 150 13.49 -15.72 -14.55
N TYR A 151 13.61 -16.12 -13.28
CA TYR A 151 13.23 -15.26 -12.16
C TYR A 151 14.09 -15.46 -10.89
N HIS A 152 14.62 -14.38 -10.34
CA HIS A 152 15.20 -14.38 -8.98
C HIS A 152 14.21 -13.83 -7.96
N TYR A 153 13.96 -14.59 -6.91
CA TYR A 153 13.16 -14.20 -5.75
C TYR A 153 14.08 -13.75 -4.61
N PHE A 154 13.77 -12.60 -4.00
CA PHE A 154 14.47 -12.13 -2.80
C PHE A 154 13.55 -12.16 -1.58
N SER A 155 14.13 -12.53 -0.43
CA SER A 155 13.42 -12.77 0.83
C SER A 155 12.95 -11.48 1.51
N ALA A 156 12.01 -11.63 2.45
CA ALA A 156 11.45 -10.55 3.25
C ALA A 156 12.54 -9.72 3.96
N GLY A 157 12.72 -8.49 3.56
CA GLY A 157 13.74 -7.56 4.05
C GLY A 157 14.48 -6.85 2.93
N ASP A 158 14.56 -7.45 1.76
CA ASP A 158 15.18 -6.86 0.60
C ASP A 158 14.14 -6.23 -0.33
N ARG A 159 14.51 -5.15 -0.96
CA ARG A 159 13.70 -4.51 -1.99
C ARG A 159 13.37 -5.55 -3.06
N LEU A 160 12.11 -5.74 -3.35
CA LEU A 160 11.67 -6.53 -4.50
C LEU A 160 12.23 -5.88 -5.77
N THR A 161 13.39 -6.31 -6.21
CA THR A 161 13.91 -6.00 -7.53
C THR A 161 13.64 -7.21 -8.43
N TYR A 162 12.83 -6.97 -9.42
CA TYR A 162 12.59 -7.93 -10.48
C TYR A 162 13.59 -7.67 -11.60
N GLU A 163 14.54 -8.55 -11.79
CA GLU A 163 15.37 -8.58 -13.00
C GLU A 163 14.93 -9.75 -13.90
N ALA A 164 14.35 -9.41 -15.05
CA ALA A 164 14.21 -10.38 -16.12
C ALA A 164 15.59 -10.61 -16.72
N SER A 165 16.17 -11.78 -16.50
CA SER A 165 17.35 -12.20 -17.27
C SER A 165 16.94 -12.37 -18.73
N LYS A 166 17.67 -11.72 -19.62
CA LYS A 166 17.52 -11.86 -21.06
C LYS A 166 17.83 -13.31 -21.44
N CYS A 167 16.84 -14.01 -22.00
CA CYS A 167 17.09 -15.15 -22.86
C CYS A 167 17.68 -14.68 -24.19
#